data_b521936fa0ab84e5b8bf9bf9343ec732
#
_entry.id   b521936fa0ab84e5b8bf9bf9343ec732
#
_cell.length_a   1.000
_cell.length_b   1.000
_cell.length_c   1.000
_cell.angle_alpha   90.00
_cell.angle_beta   90.00
_cell.angle_gamma   90.00
#
_symmetry.space_group_name_H-M   'P 1'
#
loop_
_entity.id
_entity.type
_entity.pdbx_description
1 polymer ?
#
loop_
_entity_poly.entity_id
_entity_poly.type
_entity_poly.pdbx_seq_one_letter_code
_entity_poly.pdbx_strand_id
1 'polypeptide(L)' 'MSNLFNKIINDRQFNFQPLEFGHETGYHVDVKDKEGTRWEFRMFQIDDKWKMEGEKLPSWIHDLESVIGKAIDAHE' A
#
# COMPACT_ATOMS: atom_id res chain seq x y z
N MET A 1 13.00 -10.74 -9.64
CA MET A 1 13.48 -9.39 -9.39
C MET A 1 12.66 -8.71 -8.32
N SER A 2 13.33 -7.92 -7.53
CA SER A 2 12.64 -7.17 -6.49
C SER A 2 11.96 -5.94 -7.08
N ASN A 3 10.68 -5.75 -6.76
CA ASN A 3 9.95 -4.55 -7.14
C ASN A 3 9.68 -3.69 -5.92
N LEU A 4 10.62 -3.72 -4.98
CA LEU A 4 10.52 -2.85 -3.82
C LEU A 4 10.60 -1.40 -4.28
N PHE A 5 9.67 -0.60 -3.79
CA PHE A 5 9.71 0.82 -4.09
C PHE A 5 9.07 1.62 -2.96
N ASN A 6 9.24 2.91 -3.00
CA ASN A 6 8.58 3.79 -2.04
C ASN A 6 7.99 4.99 -2.76
N LYS A 7 7.06 5.65 -2.10
CA LYS A 7 6.37 6.79 -2.65
C LYS A 7 5.99 7.74 -1.52
N ILE A 8 6.16 9.02 -1.76
CA ILE A 8 5.73 10.05 -0.81
C ILE A 8 4.29 10.44 -1.17
N ILE A 9 3.38 10.24 -0.23
CA ILE A 9 1.97 10.59 -0.38
C ILE A 9 1.59 11.40 0.84
N ASN A 10 1.11 12.62 0.65
CA ASN A 10 0.72 13.53 1.74
C ASN A 10 1.83 13.66 2.79
N ASP A 11 3.06 13.88 2.32
CA ASP A 11 4.24 14.07 3.18
C ASP A 11 4.61 12.85 4.02
N ARG A 12 4.10 11.66 3.64
CA ARG A 12 4.43 10.40 4.31
C ARG A 12 5.08 9.47 3.31
N GLN A 13 6.14 8.80 3.72
CA GLN A 13 6.78 7.81 2.88
C GLN A 13 6.10 6.47 3.06
N PHE A 14 5.53 5.96 1.99
CA PHE A 14 4.95 4.62 1.93
C PHE A 14 5.95 3.68 1.29
N ASN A 15 6.20 2.54 1.92
CA ASN A 15 7.12 1.53 1.40
C ASN A 15 6.31 0.34 0.90
N PHE A 16 6.63 -0.12 -0.30
CA PHE A 16 5.88 -1.16 -0.98
C PHE A 16 6.76 -2.37 -1.21
N GLN A 17 6.27 -3.54 -0.85
CA GLN A 17 6.96 -4.80 -1.07
C GLN A 17 6.01 -5.77 -1.78
N PRO A 18 6.39 -6.28 -2.96
CA PRO A 18 5.51 -7.22 -3.68
C PRO A 18 5.27 -8.47 -2.86
N LEU A 19 4.05 -8.96 -2.93
CA LEU A 19 3.68 -10.24 -2.34
C LEU A 19 3.36 -11.21 -3.46
N GLU A 20 3.79 -12.46 -3.29
CA GLU A 20 3.51 -13.50 -4.26
C GLU A 20 2.57 -14.53 -3.63
N PHE A 21 1.33 -14.56 -4.10
CA PHE A 21 0.32 -15.50 -3.64
C PHE A 21 -0.27 -16.22 -4.84
N GLY A 22 0.52 -17.09 -5.45
CA GLY A 22 0.03 -17.80 -6.60
C GLY A 22 -0.32 -16.86 -7.75
N HIS A 23 -1.60 -16.69 -8.04
CA HIS A 23 -2.05 -15.86 -9.16
C HIS A 23 -2.47 -14.45 -8.75
N GLU A 24 -2.39 -14.12 -7.48
CA GLU A 24 -2.84 -12.82 -7.01
C GLU A 24 -1.72 -11.81 -7.02
N THR A 25 -2.05 -10.59 -7.44
CA THR A 25 -1.13 -9.45 -7.40
C THR A 25 -1.38 -8.69 -6.11
N GLY A 26 -0.34 -8.53 -5.31
CA GLY A 26 -0.48 -7.84 -4.05
C GLY A 26 0.81 -7.17 -3.61
N TYR A 27 0.66 -6.27 -2.66
CA TYR A 27 1.78 -5.57 -2.04
C TYR A 27 1.57 -5.48 -0.54
N HIS A 28 2.66 -5.66 0.19
CA HIS A 28 2.71 -5.30 1.60
C HIS A 28 3.16 -3.85 1.68
N VAL A 29 2.42 -3.03 2.39
CA VAL A 29 2.69 -1.60 2.46
C VAL A 29 2.88 -1.21 3.92
N ASP A 30 3.84 -0.35 4.19
CA ASP A 30 4.01 0.21 5.51
C ASP A 30 4.24 1.71 5.44
N VAL A 31 3.88 2.39 6.51
CA VAL A 31 4.03 3.84 6.62
C VAL A 31 4.11 4.20 8.09
N LYS A 32 4.83 5.26 8.40
CA LYS A 32 4.87 5.82 9.76
C LYS A 32 4.05 7.09 9.80
N ASP A 33 3.29 7.25 10.90
CA ASP A 33 2.55 8.48 11.12
C ASP A 33 3.44 9.56 11.75
N LYS A 34 2.84 10.70 12.11
CA LYS A 34 3.59 11.82 12.67
C LYS A 34 4.23 11.50 14.02
N GLU A 35 3.68 10.53 14.71
CA GLU A 35 4.17 10.13 16.03
C GLU A 35 5.19 9.00 15.95
N GLY A 36 5.51 8.56 14.74
CA GLY A 36 6.45 7.48 14.52
C GLY A 36 5.85 6.09 14.64
N THR A 37 4.53 5.99 14.78
CA THR A 37 3.85 4.71 14.81
C THR A 37 3.83 4.12 13.41
N ARG A 38 4.29 2.89 13.30
CA ARG A 38 4.32 2.19 12.02
C ARG A 38 3.01 1.45 11.80
N TRP A 39 2.42 1.69 10.63
CA TRP A 39 1.20 1.02 10.21
C TRP A 39 1.52 0.11 9.04
N GLU A 40 0.98 -1.10 9.06
CA GLU A 40 1.19 -2.10 8.01
C GLU A 40 -0.14 -2.58 7.49
N PHE A 41 -0.21 -2.76 6.17
CA PHE A 41 -1.41 -3.26 5.54
C PHE A 41 -1.03 -3.88 4.20
N ARG A 42 -2.01 -4.49 3.55
CA ARG A 42 -1.81 -5.11 2.25
C ARG A 42 -2.73 -4.49 1.23
N MET A 43 -2.26 -4.45 -0.02
CA MET A 43 -3.06 -4.01 -1.14
C MET A 43 -3.16 -5.17 -2.12
N PHE A 44 -4.38 -5.51 -2.51
CA PHE A 44 -4.64 -6.58 -3.48
C PHE A 44 -5.41 -6.03 -4.66
N GLN A 45 -5.09 -6.52 -5.84
CA GLN A 45 -5.81 -6.15 -7.04
C GLN A 45 -6.93 -7.16 -7.30
N ILE A 46 -8.17 -6.69 -7.26
CA ILE A 46 -9.37 -7.49 -7.49
C ILE A 46 -10.19 -6.76 -8.55
N ASP A 47 -10.45 -7.44 -9.68
CA ASP A 47 -11.22 -6.86 -10.80
C ASP A 47 -10.67 -5.49 -11.24
N ASP A 48 -9.35 -5.41 -11.40
CA ASP A 48 -8.64 -4.21 -11.82
C ASP A 48 -8.70 -3.05 -10.82
N LYS A 49 -9.13 -3.33 -9.60
CA LYS A 49 -9.17 -2.33 -8.53
C LYS A 49 -8.31 -2.76 -7.37
N TRP A 50 -7.64 -1.80 -6.78
CA TRP A 50 -6.83 -2.06 -5.61
C TRP A 50 -7.69 -1.97 -4.35
N LYS A 51 -7.60 -2.99 -3.51
CA LYS A 51 -8.31 -3.06 -2.24
C LYS A 51 -7.33 -3.12 -1.10
N MET A 52 -7.62 -2.38 -0.07
CA MET A 52 -6.80 -2.33 1.13
C MET A 52 -7.30 -3.35 2.14
N GLU A 53 -6.36 -4.11 2.72
CA GLU A 53 -6.66 -5.07 3.76
C GLU A 53 -5.74 -4.85 4.94
N GLY A 54 -6.30 -4.67 6.12
CA GLY A 54 -5.53 -4.48 7.34
C GLY A 54 -6.46 -4.30 8.52
N GLU A 55 -5.95 -4.60 9.71
CA GLU A 55 -6.74 -4.47 10.93
C GLU A 55 -6.50 -3.12 11.58
N LYS A 56 -7.59 -2.51 12.03
CA LYS A 56 -7.54 -1.30 12.85
C LYS A 56 -6.75 -0.14 12.22
N LEU A 57 -6.82 -0.04 10.90
CA LEU A 57 -6.15 1.05 10.22
C LEU A 57 -6.86 2.37 10.51
N PRO A 58 -6.11 3.45 10.72
CA PRO A 58 -6.73 4.76 10.92
C PRO A 58 -7.40 5.25 9.64
N SER A 59 -8.40 6.12 9.79
CA SER A 59 -9.16 6.61 8.65
C SER A 59 -8.30 7.33 7.62
N TRP A 60 -7.24 8.00 8.03
CA TRP A 60 -6.39 8.72 7.08
C TRP A 60 -5.69 7.77 6.10
N ILE A 61 -5.44 6.51 6.51
CA ILE A 61 -4.90 5.50 5.62
C ILE A 61 -6.00 4.97 4.69
N HIS A 62 -7.18 4.66 5.24
CA HIS A 62 -8.30 4.21 4.42
C HIS A 62 -8.67 5.21 3.33
N ASP A 63 -8.62 6.49 3.66
CA ASP A 63 -8.95 7.55 2.72
C ASP A 63 -7.96 7.62 1.56
N LEU A 64 -6.79 7.03 1.70
CA LEU A 64 -5.77 7.02 0.66
C LEU A 64 -5.79 5.76 -0.20
N GLU A 65 -6.76 4.87 0.00
CA GLU A 65 -6.81 3.60 -0.74
C GLU A 65 -6.65 3.79 -2.25
N SER A 66 -7.44 4.69 -2.84
CA SER A 66 -7.37 4.89 -4.28
C SER A 66 -6.07 5.57 -4.73
N VAL A 67 -5.54 6.47 -3.92
CA VAL A 67 -4.27 7.14 -4.22
C VAL A 67 -3.13 6.14 -4.18
N ILE A 68 -3.13 5.28 -3.17
CA ILE A 68 -2.11 4.24 -3.03
C ILE A 68 -2.20 3.26 -4.20
N GLY A 69 -3.40 2.87 -4.59
CA GLY A 69 -3.59 2.00 -5.74
C GLY A 69 -3.06 2.60 -7.03
N LYS A 70 -3.29 3.91 -7.24
CA LYS A 70 -2.76 4.60 -8.41
C LYS A 70 -1.23 4.68 -8.38
N ALA A 71 -0.64 4.81 -7.21
CA ALA A 71 0.81 4.82 -7.08
C ALA A 71 1.39 3.47 -7.49
N ILE A 72 0.74 2.38 -7.13
CA ILE A 72 1.16 1.04 -7.55
C ILE A 72 1.04 0.89 -9.07
N ASP A 73 -0.09 1.30 -9.65
CA ASP A 73 -0.29 1.24 -11.08
C ASP A 73 0.76 2.04 -11.84
N ALA A 74 1.13 3.19 -11.33
CA ALA A 74 2.14 4.03 -11.98
C ALA A 74 3.53 3.40 -11.93
N HIS A 75 3.79 2.59 -10.90
CA HIS A 75 5.06 1.89 -10.77
C HIS A 75 5.13 0.69 -11.71
N GLU A 76 4.01 0.00 -11.88
CA GLU A 76 3.93 -1.13 -12.80
C GLU A 76 3.74 -0.63 -14.25
#